data_34b9af7a52483542a6c0a509541b06dc
#
_entry.id   34b9af7a52483542a6c0a509541b06dc
#
_cell.length_a   1.000
_cell.length_b   1.000
_cell.length_c   1.000
_cell.angle_alpha   90.00
_cell.angle_beta   90.00
_cell.angle_gamma   90.00
#
_symmetry.space_group_name_H-M   'P 1'
#
loop_
_entity.id
_entity.type
_entity.pdbx_description
1 polymer ?
#
loop_
_entity_poly.entity_id
_entity_poly.type
_entity_poly.pdbx_seq_one_letter_code
_entity_poly.pdbx_strand_id
1 'polypeptide(L)'
;MMRSMHARRGATALLLSGLAGLLTACGTMQSPNPPSAMPAPVAELAPTARLRAAINFGNPILAVRDAAGQPSGLSVDLARELGKRLGVPVELVTFTSAGRVVEAVKNSEVDIAFVAIDPVRGADMLQTPPYVIIEGAYLVKNDSPIRRNEEVDRPGNRIVVGNGSAYDLYLTRELKAAKLVKAPTSPAVTDVFMAQGMEVAAGVKQQLQADATRLPGLRLLDGRFMVIQQAMGLPKGREAGARYVSAFVEEMKASGFVDASLKRHRVEGALVAPPAR
;
A
#
# COMPACT_ATOMS: atom_id res chain seq x y z
N MET A 1 1.68 78.47 57.18
CA MET A 1 2.96 79.16 57.21
C MET A 1 3.52 79.17 55.82
N MET A 2 3.32 80.21 55.14
CA MET A 2 4.30 81.25 54.79
C MET A 2 5.30 80.80 53.77
N ARG A 3 5.18 81.31 52.66
CA ARG A 3 5.70 82.47 51.90
C ARG A 3 6.78 81.95 50.94
N SER A 4 7.00 82.38 49.77
CA SER A 4 6.77 83.63 49.03
C SER A 4 7.72 83.60 47.86
N MET A 5 7.20 83.79 46.62
CA MET A 5 7.62 84.90 45.73
C MET A 5 9.12 84.96 45.33
N HIS A 6 9.51 85.18 44.17
CA HIS A 6 9.44 86.19 43.11
C HIS A 6 10.39 85.73 41.99
N ALA A 7 10.15 85.86 40.84
CA ALA A 7 9.90 86.90 39.83
C ALA A 7 11.13 87.18 38.96
N ARG A 8 10.89 87.22 37.71
CA ARG A 8 11.29 88.21 36.67
C ARG A 8 12.45 87.89 35.72
N ARG A 9 12.07 87.86 34.50
CA ARG A 9 12.44 88.65 33.31
C ARG A 9 13.70 88.25 32.55
N GLY A 10 13.49 88.14 31.25
CA GLY A 10 14.40 88.56 30.22
C GLY A 10 14.14 87.89 28.88
N ALA A 11 13.55 88.71 28.03
CA ALA A 11 13.32 88.37 26.63
C ALA A 11 14.62 88.36 25.84
N THR A 12 14.73 87.59 24.80
CA THR A 12 15.09 88.10 23.46
C THR A 12 14.88 87.00 22.40
N ALA A 13 14.22 87.35 21.34
CA ALA A 13 13.93 86.58 20.18
C ALA A 13 15.15 86.36 19.27
N LEU A 14 15.24 85.20 18.60
CA LEU A 14 15.89 85.12 17.30
C LEU A 14 15.22 84.00 16.51
N LEU A 15 14.58 84.38 15.42
CA LEU A 15 14.05 83.54 14.36
C LEU A 15 15.20 82.85 13.61
N LEU A 16 15.12 81.53 13.43
CA LEU A 16 15.81 80.91 12.34
C LEU A 16 14.95 79.72 11.87
N SER A 17 14.52 79.83 10.62
CA SER A 17 13.80 78.88 9.83
C SER A 17 14.56 77.57 9.64
N GLY A 18 13.97 76.45 10.04
CA GLY A 18 14.50 75.11 9.80
C GLY A 18 13.42 74.23 9.22
N LEU A 19 13.57 73.92 7.93
CA LEU A 19 12.76 73.12 7.07
C LEU A 19 12.52 71.74 7.66
N ALA A 20 11.33 71.42 8.09
CA ALA A 20 10.94 70.09 8.56
C ALA A 20 10.75 69.13 7.38
N GLY A 21 11.73 68.26 7.14
CA GLY A 21 11.59 67.11 6.22
C GLY A 21 10.63 66.07 6.80
N LEU A 22 9.47 65.96 6.21
CA LEU A 22 8.57 64.83 6.40
C LEU A 22 9.20 63.58 5.79
N LEU A 23 9.86 62.76 6.59
CA LEU A 23 10.20 61.36 6.25
C LEU A 23 8.90 60.54 6.29
N THR A 24 8.25 60.38 5.14
CA THR A 24 7.20 59.39 4.91
C THR A 24 7.84 58.00 4.99
N ALA A 25 7.74 57.34 6.12
CA ALA A 25 8.06 55.94 6.27
C ALA A 25 6.99 55.14 5.50
N CYS A 26 7.27 54.82 4.23
CA CYS A 26 6.56 53.78 3.52
C CYS A 26 6.88 52.44 4.16
N GLY A 27 6.10 52.06 5.18
CA GLY A 27 6.03 50.69 5.67
C GLY A 27 5.54 49.84 4.55
N THR A 28 6.43 49.08 3.92
CA THR A 28 6.05 47.98 3.03
C THR A 28 5.27 46.99 3.89
N MET A 29 3.93 47.02 3.78
CA MET A 29 3.08 45.90 4.24
C MET A 29 3.51 44.67 3.46
N GLN A 30 4.33 43.85 4.12
CA GLN A 30 4.67 42.54 3.64
C GLN A 30 3.36 41.70 3.65
N SER A 31 2.77 41.48 2.50
CA SER A 31 1.62 40.57 2.35
C SER A 31 2.01 39.26 3.00
N PRO A 32 1.16 38.64 3.83
CA PRO A 32 1.44 37.33 4.34
C PRO A 32 1.68 36.38 3.14
N ASN A 33 2.83 35.72 3.13
CA ASN A 33 3.12 34.70 2.11
C ASN A 33 1.92 33.76 2.05
N PRO A 34 1.38 33.46 0.84
CA PRO A 34 0.34 32.44 0.73
C PRO A 34 0.87 31.15 1.35
N PRO A 35 0.02 30.38 2.04
CA PRO A 35 0.45 29.11 2.65
C PRO A 35 1.16 28.30 1.58
N SER A 36 2.39 27.85 1.87
CA SER A 36 3.19 27.04 0.95
C SER A 36 2.34 25.87 0.46
N ALA A 37 2.09 25.81 -0.83
CA ALA A 37 1.37 24.70 -1.41
C ALA A 37 2.06 23.39 -1.02
N MET A 38 1.29 22.37 -0.62
CA MET A 38 1.85 21.06 -0.32
C MET A 38 2.64 20.54 -1.54
N PRO A 39 3.82 19.90 -1.33
CA PRO A 39 4.55 19.28 -2.42
C PRO A 39 3.64 18.34 -3.23
N ALA A 40 3.75 18.37 -4.57
CA ALA A 40 2.86 17.62 -5.45
C ALA A 40 2.68 16.14 -5.07
N PRO A 41 3.74 15.37 -4.68
CA PRO A 41 3.55 14.00 -4.23
C PRO A 41 2.65 13.89 -2.99
N VAL A 42 2.79 14.81 -2.02
CA VAL A 42 1.98 14.79 -0.80
C VAL A 42 0.51 15.10 -1.12
N ALA A 43 0.26 16.08 -1.99
CA ALA A 43 -1.10 16.45 -2.41
C ALA A 43 -1.81 15.30 -3.13
N GLU A 44 -1.08 14.53 -3.96
CA GLU A 44 -1.64 13.37 -4.65
C GLU A 44 -1.82 12.16 -3.73
N LEU A 45 -0.91 11.92 -2.78
CA LEU A 45 -0.92 10.74 -1.90
C LEU A 45 -1.78 10.91 -0.65
N ALA A 46 -2.00 12.15 -0.22
CA ALA A 46 -2.79 12.46 0.97
C ALA A 46 -3.75 13.63 0.72
N PRO A 47 -4.65 13.54 -0.27
CA PRO A 47 -5.55 14.64 -0.66
C PRO A 47 -6.50 15.06 0.47
N THR A 48 -6.70 14.21 1.47
CA THR A 48 -7.54 14.45 2.64
C THR A 48 -6.70 14.72 3.92
N ALA A 49 -5.44 15.17 3.75
CA ALA A 49 -4.48 15.36 4.83
C ALA A 49 -4.15 14.08 5.63
N ARG A 50 -4.45 12.91 5.08
CA ARG A 50 -4.12 11.58 5.59
C ARG A 50 -3.87 10.63 4.43
N LEU A 51 -3.04 9.61 4.66
CA LEU A 51 -2.76 8.56 3.70
C LEU A 51 -3.70 7.37 3.97
N ARG A 52 -4.70 7.13 3.11
CA ARG A 52 -5.59 5.97 3.20
C ARG A 52 -4.95 4.77 2.52
N ALA A 53 -4.53 3.79 3.31
CA ALA A 53 -3.81 2.61 2.84
C ALA A 53 -4.72 1.37 2.87
N ALA A 54 -4.93 0.72 1.73
CA ALA A 54 -5.69 -0.52 1.62
C ALA A 54 -4.88 -1.70 2.15
N ILE A 55 -5.37 -2.36 3.19
CA ILE A 55 -4.76 -3.54 3.81
C ILE A 55 -5.59 -4.78 3.48
N ASN A 56 -4.99 -5.72 2.76
CA ASN A 56 -5.67 -6.92 2.28
C ASN A 56 -5.36 -8.14 3.15
N PHE A 57 -6.30 -8.55 4.00
CA PHE A 57 -6.21 -9.79 4.78
C PHE A 57 -6.43 -11.07 3.94
N GLY A 58 -6.82 -10.93 2.67
CA GLY A 58 -6.87 -12.05 1.73
C GLY A 58 -5.49 -12.57 1.30
N ASN A 59 -4.40 -11.89 1.70
CA ASN A 59 -3.03 -12.37 1.52
C ASN A 59 -2.26 -12.30 2.85
N PRO A 60 -2.24 -13.39 3.62
CA PRO A 60 -1.62 -13.42 4.95
C PRO A 60 -0.09 -13.26 4.94
N ILE A 61 0.54 -13.37 3.77
CA ILE A 61 1.97 -13.06 3.60
C ILE A 61 2.23 -11.55 3.76
N LEU A 62 1.26 -10.72 3.40
CA LEU A 62 1.41 -9.27 3.40
C LEU A 62 0.77 -8.61 4.62
N ALA A 63 -0.35 -9.15 5.11
CA ALA A 63 -1.07 -8.60 6.23
C ALA A 63 -1.92 -9.65 6.96
N VAL A 64 -1.91 -9.58 8.27
CA VAL A 64 -2.73 -10.39 9.18
C VAL A 64 -3.34 -9.49 10.26
N ARG A 65 -4.27 -10.04 11.04
CA ARG A 65 -4.64 -9.45 12.33
C ARG A 65 -3.72 -9.99 13.40
N ASP A 66 -3.20 -9.10 14.24
CA ASP A 66 -2.43 -9.50 15.42
C ASP A 66 -3.34 -10.05 16.53
N ALA A 67 -2.76 -10.39 17.67
CA ALA A 67 -3.49 -10.92 18.83
C ALA A 67 -4.53 -9.94 19.41
N ALA A 68 -4.36 -8.64 19.18
CA ALA A 68 -5.31 -7.59 19.55
C ALA A 68 -6.34 -7.29 18.44
N GLY A 69 -6.32 -8.05 17.33
CA GLY A 69 -7.19 -7.85 16.17
C GLY A 69 -6.78 -6.69 15.26
N GLN A 70 -5.64 -6.05 15.52
CA GLN A 70 -5.16 -4.91 14.75
C GLN A 70 -4.41 -5.36 13.48
N PRO A 71 -4.46 -4.55 12.40
CA PRO A 71 -3.68 -4.84 11.20
C PRO A 71 -2.18 -4.85 11.50
N SER A 72 -1.50 -5.90 11.04
CA SER A 72 -0.07 -6.15 11.17
C SER A 72 0.49 -6.80 9.91
N GLY A 73 1.78 -6.66 9.63
CA GLY A 73 2.44 -7.25 8.47
C GLY A 73 3.17 -6.25 7.60
N LEU A 74 3.84 -6.75 6.55
CA LEU A 74 4.67 -5.96 5.65
C LEU A 74 3.92 -4.77 5.03
N SER A 75 2.68 -4.96 4.58
CA SER A 75 1.87 -3.88 4.01
C SER A 75 1.60 -2.75 5.01
N VAL A 76 1.37 -3.11 6.28
CA VAL A 76 1.14 -2.14 7.36
C VAL A 76 2.42 -1.37 7.67
N ASP A 77 3.56 -2.06 7.73
CA ASP A 77 4.87 -1.44 7.99
C ASP A 77 5.23 -0.44 6.87
N LEU A 78 5.06 -0.85 5.60
CA LEU A 78 5.29 0.04 4.45
C LEU A 78 4.35 1.24 4.43
N ALA A 79 3.06 1.05 4.74
CA ALA A 79 2.10 2.15 4.81
C ALA A 79 2.48 3.18 5.91
N ARG A 80 2.86 2.70 7.08
CA ARG A 80 3.28 3.56 8.20
C ARG A 80 4.56 4.31 7.91
N GLU A 81 5.56 3.64 7.31
CA GLU A 81 6.82 4.31 6.94
C GLU A 81 6.59 5.35 5.85
N LEU A 82 5.74 5.07 4.86
CA LEU A 82 5.37 6.05 3.83
C LEU A 82 4.67 7.27 4.45
N GLY A 83 3.67 7.07 5.32
CA GLY A 83 2.99 8.16 6.01
C GLY A 83 3.92 9.02 6.85
N LYS A 84 4.87 8.39 7.57
CA LYS A 84 5.91 9.08 8.32
C LYS A 84 6.76 9.99 7.42
N ARG A 85 7.17 9.52 6.24
CA ARG A 85 7.96 10.31 5.29
C ARG A 85 7.18 11.46 4.66
N LEU A 86 5.90 11.25 4.42
CA LEU A 86 5.01 12.29 3.92
C LEU A 86 4.60 13.31 5.00
N GLY A 87 4.88 13.02 6.28
CA GLY A 87 4.46 13.85 7.41
C GLY A 87 2.95 13.85 7.64
N VAL A 88 2.24 12.78 7.26
CA VAL A 88 0.78 12.67 7.38
C VAL A 88 0.37 11.44 8.18
N PRO A 89 -0.77 11.48 8.90
CA PRO A 89 -1.33 10.30 9.54
C PRO A 89 -1.75 9.24 8.53
N VAL A 90 -1.65 7.97 8.92
CA VAL A 90 -2.06 6.81 8.10
C VAL A 90 -3.39 6.27 8.59
N GLU A 91 -4.34 6.13 7.69
CA GLU A 91 -5.60 5.41 7.89
C GLU A 91 -5.52 4.04 7.21
N LEU A 92 -5.61 2.96 7.98
CA LEU A 92 -5.58 1.60 7.47
C LEU A 92 -7.02 1.15 7.14
N VAL A 93 -7.35 1.07 5.85
CA VAL A 93 -8.65 0.59 5.36
C VAL A 93 -8.54 -0.89 5.03
N THR A 94 -9.25 -1.76 5.75
CA THR A 94 -9.07 -3.21 5.66
C THR A 94 -10.05 -3.88 4.70
N PHE A 95 -9.55 -4.87 3.95
CA PHE A 95 -10.30 -5.65 2.96
C PHE A 95 -10.00 -7.14 3.14
N THR A 96 -10.92 -7.99 2.71
CA THR A 96 -10.81 -9.45 2.79
C THR A 96 -10.37 -10.10 1.48
N SER A 97 -10.31 -9.34 0.37
CA SER A 97 -9.88 -9.85 -0.93
C SER A 97 -9.18 -8.78 -1.78
N ALA A 98 -8.29 -9.22 -2.67
CA ALA A 98 -7.59 -8.33 -3.58
C ALA A 98 -8.53 -7.65 -4.59
N GLY A 99 -9.61 -8.31 -5.01
CA GLY A 99 -10.62 -7.72 -5.90
C GLY A 99 -11.25 -6.47 -5.28
N ARG A 100 -11.63 -6.53 -3.99
CA ARG A 100 -12.19 -5.37 -3.26
C ARG A 100 -11.19 -4.24 -3.10
N VAL A 101 -9.91 -4.55 -2.91
CA VAL A 101 -8.84 -3.54 -2.89
C VAL A 101 -8.74 -2.83 -4.24
N VAL A 102 -8.77 -3.57 -5.35
CA VAL A 102 -8.71 -2.98 -6.70
C VAL A 102 -9.90 -2.05 -6.96
N GLU A 103 -11.11 -2.46 -6.57
CA GLU A 103 -12.31 -1.61 -6.65
C GLU A 103 -12.15 -0.31 -5.83
N ALA A 104 -11.63 -0.40 -4.61
CA ALA A 104 -11.40 0.76 -3.75
C ALA A 104 -10.37 1.75 -4.34
N VAL A 105 -9.31 1.24 -4.98
CA VAL A 105 -8.34 2.08 -5.70
C VAL A 105 -9.01 2.78 -6.89
N LYS A 106 -9.75 2.03 -7.70
CA LYS A 106 -10.47 2.55 -8.89
C LYS A 106 -11.43 3.67 -8.52
N ASN A 107 -12.13 3.52 -7.40
CA ASN A 107 -13.10 4.50 -6.89
C ASN A 107 -12.43 5.62 -6.07
N SER A 108 -11.09 5.65 -5.94
CA SER A 108 -10.36 6.61 -5.09
C SER A 108 -10.81 6.61 -3.62
N GLU A 109 -11.30 5.47 -3.12
CA GLU A 109 -11.65 5.27 -1.71
C GLU A 109 -10.39 5.15 -0.85
N VAL A 110 -9.26 4.74 -1.46
CA VAL A 110 -7.94 4.63 -0.86
C VAL A 110 -6.90 5.34 -1.73
N ASP A 111 -5.78 5.71 -1.13
CA ASP A 111 -4.71 6.45 -1.80
C ASP A 111 -3.57 5.54 -2.25
N ILE A 112 -3.30 4.47 -1.49
CA ILE A 112 -2.36 3.42 -1.83
C ILE A 112 -2.95 2.04 -1.55
N ALA A 113 -2.46 1.05 -2.28
CA ALA A 113 -2.80 -0.36 -2.11
C ALA A 113 -1.56 -1.25 -2.24
N PHE A 114 -1.66 -2.49 -1.76
CA PHE A 114 -0.63 -3.53 -1.84
C PHE A 114 -1.21 -4.70 -2.61
N VAL A 115 -0.88 -4.80 -3.89
CA VAL A 115 -1.48 -5.77 -4.82
C VAL A 115 -0.43 -6.33 -5.78
N ALA A 116 -0.70 -7.52 -6.30
CA ALA A 116 0.15 -8.11 -7.33
C ALA A 116 0.08 -7.30 -8.63
N ILE A 117 1.20 -7.22 -9.33
CA ILE A 117 1.26 -6.73 -10.70
C ILE A 117 0.47 -7.71 -11.58
N ASP A 118 -0.49 -7.17 -12.33
CA ASP A 118 -1.31 -7.92 -13.27
C ASP A 118 -1.81 -6.97 -14.39
N PRO A 119 -1.83 -7.41 -15.67
CA PRO A 119 -2.27 -6.56 -16.78
C PRO A 119 -3.68 -5.98 -16.60
N VAL A 120 -4.62 -6.77 -16.06
CA VAL A 120 -5.99 -6.31 -15.81
C VAL A 120 -6.00 -5.19 -14.78
N ARG A 121 -5.22 -5.32 -13.70
CA ARG A 121 -5.10 -4.30 -12.65
C ARG A 121 -4.40 -3.04 -13.16
N GLY A 122 -3.35 -3.19 -13.98
CA GLY A 122 -2.64 -2.07 -14.61
C GLY A 122 -3.52 -1.22 -15.52
N ALA A 123 -4.64 -1.76 -16.02
CA ALA A 123 -5.63 -0.98 -16.75
C ALA A 123 -6.36 0.04 -15.87
N ASP A 124 -6.49 -0.21 -14.57
CA ASP A 124 -7.30 0.59 -13.64
C ASP A 124 -6.48 1.39 -12.61
N MET A 125 -5.17 1.14 -12.47
CA MET A 125 -4.30 1.80 -11.47
C MET A 125 -2.88 1.99 -11.98
N LEU A 126 -2.14 2.91 -11.34
CA LEU A 126 -0.69 3.00 -11.45
C LEU A 126 -0.06 1.99 -10.50
N GLN A 127 0.99 1.29 -10.94
CA GLN A 127 1.70 0.30 -10.13
C GLN A 127 3.20 0.62 -10.07
N THR A 128 3.80 0.46 -8.89
CA THR A 128 5.25 0.60 -8.71
C THR A 128 5.98 -0.65 -9.23
N PRO A 129 7.31 -0.63 -9.31
CA PRO A 129 8.09 -1.86 -9.31
C PRO A 129 7.74 -2.75 -8.11
N PRO A 130 7.96 -4.07 -8.21
CA PRO A 130 7.63 -4.98 -7.12
C PRO A 130 8.57 -4.79 -5.92
N TYR A 131 8.02 -4.93 -4.70
CA TYR A 131 8.80 -4.91 -3.46
C TYR A 131 9.05 -6.32 -2.91
N VAL A 132 8.17 -7.28 -3.21
CA VAL A 132 8.30 -8.67 -2.77
C VAL A 132 7.79 -9.63 -3.83
N ILE A 133 8.37 -10.82 -3.87
CA ILE A 133 8.00 -11.92 -4.77
C ILE A 133 7.52 -13.08 -3.91
N ILE A 134 6.36 -13.65 -4.27
CA ILE A 134 5.80 -14.87 -3.70
C ILE A 134 5.41 -15.84 -4.81
N GLU A 135 5.11 -17.09 -4.46
CA GLU A 135 4.80 -18.15 -5.44
C GLU A 135 3.35 -18.58 -5.36
N GLY A 136 2.76 -18.84 -6.51
CA GLY A 136 1.51 -19.56 -6.63
C GLY A 136 1.76 -21.08 -6.79
N ALA A 137 1.05 -21.88 -5.99
CA ALA A 137 1.16 -23.34 -6.00
C ALA A 137 -0.22 -23.99 -6.08
N TYR A 138 -0.23 -25.28 -6.42
CA TYR A 138 -1.42 -26.12 -6.38
C TYR A 138 -1.40 -27.07 -5.18
N LEU A 139 -2.57 -27.28 -4.61
CA LEU A 139 -2.85 -28.23 -3.55
C LEU A 139 -3.83 -29.27 -4.05
N VAL A 140 -3.58 -30.52 -3.74
CA VAL A 140 -4.42 -31.66 -4.10
C VAL A 140 -4.58 -32.62 -2.91
N LYS A 141 -5.52 -33.56 -2.98
CA LYS A 141 -5.62 -34.67 -2.02
C LYS A 141 -4.41 -35.61 -2.17
N ASN A 142 -4.01 -36.29 -1.10
CA ASN A 142 -2.88 -37.23 -1.12
C ASN A 142 -3.07 -38.37 -2.13
N ASP A 143 -4.30 -38.85 -2.28
CA ASP A 143 -4.70 -39.90 -3.21
C ASP A 143 -4.97 -39.42 -4.67
N SER A 144 -4.91 -38.10 -4.89
CA SER A 144 -5.11 -37.52 -6.23
C SER A 144 -4.13 -38.14 -7.23
N PRO A 145 -4.58 -38.51 -8.46
CA PRO A 145 -3.70 -38.95 -9.52
C PRO A 145 -2.83 -37.83 -10.09
N ILE A 146 -3.17 -36.56 -9.85
CA ILE A 146 -2.41 -35.37 -10.30
C ILE A 146 -1.12 -35.31 -9.52
N ARG A 147 0.04 -35.45 -10.18
CA ARG A 147 1.37 -35.43 -9.54
C ARG A 147 2.21 -34.21 -9.89
N ARG A 148 1.92 -33.55 -11.00
CA ARG A 148 2.71 -32.43 -11.55
C ARG A 148 1.80 -31.30 -12.02
N ASN A 149 2.35 -30.09 -12.06
CA ASN A 149 1.61 -28.88 -12.46
C ASN A 149 1.02 -28.99 -13.89
N GLU A 150 1.71 -29.66 -14.81
CA GLU A 150 1.29 -29.84 -16.20
C GLU A 150 0.06 -30.74 -16.34
N GLU A 151 -0.28 -31.48 -15.31
CA GLU A 151 -1.45 -32.36 -15.28
C GLU A 151 -2.73 -31.67 -14.78
N VAL A 152 -2.60 -30.43 -14.28
CA VAL A 152 -3.71 -29.67 -13.69
C VAL A 152 -4.67 -29.18 -14.77
N ASP A 153 -4.19 -28.65 -15.88
CA ASP A 153 -5.04 -28.13 -16.97
C ASP A 153 -5.52 -29.27 -17.89
N ARG A 154 -6.45 -30.07 -17.39
CA ARG A 154 -7.07 -31.15 -18.15
C ARG A 154 -8.60 -31.10 -18.07
N PRO A 155 -9.32 -31.60 -19.09
CA PRO A 155 -10.77 -31.76 -19.03
C PRO A 155 -11.19 -32.57 -17.79
N GLY A 156 -12.22 -32.11 -17.11
CA GLY A 156 -12.72 -32.72 -15.88
C GLY A 156 -12.13 -32.17 -14.59
N ASN A 157 -10.95 -31.54 -14.61
CA ASN A 157 -10.41 -30.91 -13.42
C ASN A 157 -11.12 -29.59 -13.11
N ARG A 158 -11.46 -29.39 -11.83
CA ARG A 158 -11.99 -28.14 -11.27
C ARG A 158 -10.97 -27.57 -10.32
N ILE A 159 -10.59 -26.32 -10.56
CA ILE A 159 -9.55 -25.62 -9.80
C ILE A 159 -10.20 -24.52 -8.98
N VAL A 160 -10.12 -24.60 -7.66
CA VAL A 160 -10.64 -23.55 -6.77
C VAL A 160 -9.61 -22.42 -6.62
N VAL A 161 -10.05 -21.20 -6.84
CA VAL A 161 -9.25 -19.98 -6.70
C VAL A 161 -9.98 -18.94 -5.84
N GLY A 162 -9.25 -18.05 -5.17
CA GLY A 162 -9.86 -16.91 -4.50
C GLY A 162 -10.30 -15.86 -5.52
N ASN A 163 -11.56 -15.45 -5.48
CA ASN A 163 -12.13 -14.49 -6.43
C ASN A 163 -11.33 -13.18 -6.47
N GLY A 164 -10.92 -12.76 -7.68
CA GLY A 164 -10.12 -11.55 -7.92
C GLY A 164 -8.68 -11.61 -7.42
N SER A 165 -8.19 -12.79 -7.01
CA SER A 165 -6.77 -12.98 -6.65
C SER A 165 -5.86 -12.90 -7.89
N ALA A 166 -4.55 -12.74 -7.69
CA ALA A 166 -3.59 -12.75 -8.79
C ALA A 166 -3.61 -14.08 -9.56
N TYR A 167 -3.75 -15.18 -8.84
CA TYR A 167 -3.81 -16.51 -9.46
C TYR A 167 -5.17 -16.81 -10.10
N ASP A 168 -6.28 -16.21 -9.64
CA ASP A 168 -7.56 -16.23 -10.38
C ASP A 168 -7.42 -15.54 -11.74
N LEU A 169 -6.87 -14.31 -11.76
CA LEU A 169 -6.66 -13.56 -12.99
C LEU A 169 -5.70 -14.27 -13.94
N TYR A 170 -4.61 -14.82 -13.41
CA TYR A 170 -3.63 -15.57 -14.18
C TYR A 170 -4.26 -16.83 -14.79
N LEU A 171 -4.87 -17.70 -13.98
CA LEU A 171 -5.44 -18.95 -14.44
C LEU A 171 -6.65 -18.74 -15.36
N THR A 172 -7.40 -17.66 -15.20
CA THR A 172 -8.47 -17.31 -16.15
C THR A 172 -7.94 -17.07 -17.56
N ARG A 173 -6.70 -16.57 -17.70
CA ARG A 173 -6.07 -16.33 -19.01
C ARG A 173 -5.35 -17.56 -19.57
N GLU A 174 -4.74 -18.36 -18.70
CA GLU A 174 -3.81 -19.42 -19.12
C GLU A 174 -4.47 -20.78 -19.32
N LEU A 175 -5.52 -21.13 -18.55
CA LEU A 175 -6.16 -22.41 -18.63
C LEU A 175 -6.92 -22.59 -19.94
N LYS A 176 -6.81 -23.80 -20.50
CA LYS A 176 -7.45 -24.18 -21.77
C LYS A 176 -8.53 -25.25 -21.60
N ALA A 177 -8.42 -26.11 -20.60
CA ALA A 177 -9.25 -27.29 -20.44
C ALA A 177 -9.91 -27.44 -19.07
N ALA A 178 -9.21 -27.12 -18.00
CA ALA A 178 -9.73 -27.17 -16.62
C ALA A 178 -10.72 -26.03 -16.36
N LYS A 179 -11.62 -26.24 -15.40
CA LYS A 179 -12.64 -25.24 -15.00
C LYS A 179 -12.24 -24.54 -13.71
N LEU A 180 -12.33 -23.20 -13.67
CA LEU A 180 -12.18 -22.43 -12.46
C LEU A 180 -13.47 -22.39 -11.64
N VAL A 181 -13.31 -22.58 -10.33
CA VAL A 181 -14.34 -22.37 -9.31
C VAL A 181 -13.86 -21.29 -8.36
N LYS A 182 -14.66 -20.26 -8.14
CA LYS A 182 -14.25 -19.09 -7.36
C LYS A 182 -14.75 -19.20 -5.93
N ALA A 183 -13.82 -19.32 -4.97
CA ALA A 183 -14.10 -19.13 -3.56
C ALA A 183 -14.28 -17.61 -3.26
N PRO A 184 -15.06 -17.22 -2.25
CA PRO A 184 -15.30 -15.81 -1.94
C PRO A 184 -14.03 -15.02 -1.62
N THR A 185 -13.07 -15.69 -0.96
CA THR A 185 -11.77 -15.11 -0.54
C THR A 185 -10.66 -16.12 -0.73
N SER A 186 -9.40 -15.66 -0.77
CA SER A 186 -8.25 -16.58 -0.84
C SER A 186 -8.14 -17.52 0.38
N PRO A 187 -8.35 -17.07 1.62
CA PRO A 187 -8.38 -17.98 2.77
C PRO A 187 -9.45 -19.07 2.73
N ALA A 188 -10.55 -18.86 1.99
CA ALA A 188 -11.63 -19.85 1.88
C ALA A 188 -11.39 -20.93 0.80
N VAL A 189 -10.31 -20.82 0.02
CA VAL A 189 -10.04 -21.70 -1.13
C VAL A 189 -9.99 -23.16 -0.71
N THR A 190 -9.21 -23.50 0.32
CA THR A 190 -9.03 -24.89 0.74
C THR A 190 -10.29 -25.48 1.36
N ASP A 191 -11.06 -24.68 2.10
CA ASP A 191 -12.34 -25.14 2.68
C ASP A 191 -13.39 -25.40 1.57
N VAL A 192 -13.48 -24.55 0.54
CA VAL A 192 -14.34 -24.77 -0.63
C VAL A 192 -13.89 -26.00 -1.42
N PHE A 193 -12.57 -26.17 -1.63
CA PHE A 193 -11.98 -27.34 -2.28
C PHE A 193 -12.39 -28.65 -1.60
N MET A 194 -12.29 -28.68 -0.27
CA MET A 194 -12.66 -29.85 0.52
C MET A 194 -14.17 -30.10 0.53
N ALA A 195 -14.97 -29.07 0.81
CA ALA A 195 -16.42 -29.18 0.95
C ALA A 195 -17.12 -29.61 -0.36
N GLN A 196 -16.60 -29.17 -1.50
CA GLN A 196 -17.20 -29.47 -2.81
C GLN A 196 -16.50 -30.62 -3.56
N GLY A 197 -15.52 -31.26 -2.94
CA GLY A 197 -14.82 -32.40 -3.55
C GLY A 197 -14.14 -32.07 -4.88
N MET A 198 -13.46 -30.90 -4.93
CA MET A 198 -12.76 -30.44 -6.13
C MET A 198 -11.45 -31.22 -6.35
N GLU A 199 -10.89 -31.11 -7.54
CA GLU A 199 -9.67 -31.82 -7.94
C GLU A 199 -8.42 -31.08 -7.50
N VAL A 200 -8.43 -29.71 -7.55
CA VAL A 200 -7.27 -28.87 -7.28
C VAL A 200 -7.69 -27.60 -6.52
N ALA A 201 -6.88 -27.18 -5.57
CA ALA A 201 -6.91 -25.82 -5.02
C ALA A 201 -5.66 -25.06 -5.50
N ALA A 202 -5.82 -23.78 -5.89
CA ALA A 202 -4.71 -22.94 -6.28
C ALA A 202 -4.64 -21.72 -5.34
N GLY A 203 -3.45 -21.35 -4.90
CA GLY A 203 -3.27 -20.26 -3.96
C GLY A 203 -1.82 -19.84 -3.78
N VAL A 204 -1.60 -18.92 -2.87
CA VAL A 204 -0.25 -18.58 -2.41
C VAL A 204 0.34 -19.80 -1.69
N LYS A 205 1.55 -20.19 -2.08
CA LYS A 205 2.22 -21.43 -1.62
C LYS A 205 2.23 -21.57 -0.10
N GLN A 206 2.60 -20.52 0.62
CA GLN A 206 2.67 -20.53 2.08
C GLN A 206 1.29 -20.72 2.75
N GLN A 207 0.24 -20.11 2.17
CA GLN A 207 -1.13 -20.32 2.64
C GLN A 207 -1.54 -21.79 2.48
N LEU A 208 -1.29 -22.35 1.30
CA LEU A 208 -1.61 -23.75 1.04
C LEU A 208 -0.79 -24.73 1.89
N GLN A 209 0.47 -24.40 2.21
CA GLN A 209 1.30 -25.16 3.16
C GLN A 209 0.70 -25.17 4.56
N ALA A 210 0.28 -24.00 5.04
CA ALA A 210 -0.41 -23.89 6.34
C ALA A 210 -1.73 -24.68 6.35
N ASP A 211 -2.50 -24.63 5.27
CA ASP A 211 -3.73 -25.37 5.14
C ASP A 211 -3.49 -26.89 5.09
N ALA A 212 -2.45 -27.37 4.39
CA ALA A 212 -2.08 -28.78 4.35
C ALA A 212 -1.61 -29.30 5.72
N THR A 213 -1.03 -28.42 6.55
CA THR A 213 -0.68 -28.75 7.95
C THR A 213 -1.93 -28.83 8.82
N ARG A 214 -2.89 -27.93 8.62
CA ARG A 214 -4.15 -27.86 9.38
C ARG A 214 -5.11 -29.00 9.01
N LEU A 215 -5.14 -29.40 7.72
CA LEU A 215 -6.07 -30.37 7.16
C LEU A 215 -5.29 -31.60 6.66
N PRO A 216 -5.30 -32.72 7.38
CA PRO A 216 -4.59 -33.92 6.98
C PRO A 216 -5.16 -34.50 5.65
N GLY A 217 -4.33 -35.20 4.91
CA GLY A 217 -4.71 -35.81 3.63
C GLY A 217 -4.55 -34.90 2.42
N LEU A 218 -3.85 -33.78 2.56
CA LEU A 218 -3.55 -32.83 1.49
C LEU A 218 -2.03 -32.76 1.25
N ARG A 219 -1.66 -32.46 0.01
CA ARG A 219 -0.27 -32.18 -0.38
C ARG A 219 -0.22 -31.09 -1.45
N LEU A 220 0.86 -30.34 -1.45
CA LEU A 220 1.18 -29.44 -2.55
C LEU A 220 1.77 -30.24 -3.71
N LEU A 221 1.57 -29.75 -4.93
CA LEU A 221 2.40 -30.15 -6.06
C LEU A 221 3.75 -29.46 -5.98
N ASP A 222 4.79 -30.12 -6.48
CA ASP A 222 6.15 -29.59 -6.48
C ASP A 222 6.27 -28.34 -7.36
N GLY A 223 7.15 -27.43 -6.95
CA GLY A 223 7.44 -26.20 -7.69
C GLY A 223 6.39 -25.10 -7.50
N ARG A 224 6.09 -24.41 -8.59
CA ARG A 224 5.12 -23.32 -8.68
C ARG A 224 4.51 -23.26 -10.07
N PHE A 225 3.29 -22.76 -10.20
CA PHE A 225 2.69 -22.48 -11.51
C PHE A 225 2.83 -21.03 -11.93
N MET A 226 3.04 -20.12 -10.98
CA MET A 226 3.28 -18.71 -11.28
C MET A 226 4.17 -18.04 -10.23
N VAL A 227 4.77 -16.94 -10.65
CA VAL A 227 5.44 -15.96 -9.78
C VAL A 227 4.50 -14.78 -9.58
N ILE A 228 4.32 -14.36 -8.33
CA ILE A 228 3.46 -13.25 -7.95
C ILE A 228 4.34 -12.09 -7.49
N GLN A 229 4.42 -11.04 -8.28
CA GLN A 229 5.15 -9.82 -7.98
C GLN A 229 4.23 -8.84 -7.26
N GLN A 230 4.48 -8.57 -5.99
CA GLN A 230 3.68 -7.64 -5.18
C GLN A 230 4.24 -6.22 -5.30
N ALA A 231 3.38 -5.28 -5.65
CA ALA A 231 3.69 -3.87 -5.84
C ALA A 231 2.75 -2.98 -5.02
N MET A 232 3.07 -1.70 -4.94
CA MET A 232 2.14 -0.71 -4.45
C MET A 232 1.33 -0.15 -5.63
N GLY A 233 0.03 0.03 -5.44
CA GLY A 233 -0.91 0.54 -6.42
C GLY A 233 -1.49 1.89 -5.99
N LEU A 234 -1.77 2.77 -6.95
CA LEU A 234 -2.35 4.09 -6.73
C LEU A 234 -3.48 4.34 -7.74
N PRO A 235 -4.47 5.18 -7.43
CA PRO A 235 -5.42 5.66 -8.43
C PRO A 235 -4.71 6.32 -9.61
N LYS A 236 -5.27 6.19 -10.81
CA LYS A 236 -4.79 6.91 -12.00
C LYS A 236 -4.86 8.42 -11.80
N GLY A 237 -4.02 9.17 -12.53
CA GLY A 237 -3.94 10.62 -12.43
C GLY A 237 -3.08 11.12 -11.25
N ARG A 238 -2.33 10.22 -10.60
CA ARG A 238 -1.44 10.53 -9.47
C ARG A 238 0.03 10.22 -9.82
N GLU A 239 0.50 10.75 -10.93
CA GLU A 239 1.81 10.40 -11.51
C GLU A 239 2.99 10.88 -10.67
N ALA A 240 2.87 12.04 -10.00
CA ALA A 240 3.91 12.53 -9.08
C ALA A 240 3.97 11.63 -7.83
N GLY A 241 2.82 11.23 -7.30
CA GLY A 241 2.70 10.26 -6.23
C GLY A 241 3.29 8.90 -6.61
N ALA A 242 2.98 8.40 -7.81
CA ALA A 242 3.48 7.12 -8.30
C ALA A 242 5.01 7.11 -8.44
N ARG A 243 5.61 8.18 -8.95
CA ARG A 243 7.08 8.33 -9.00
C ARG A 243 7.69 8.33 -7.60
N TYR A 244 7.09 9.08 -6.68
CA TYR A 244 7.55 9.12 -5.30
C TYR A 244 7.48 7.75 -4.62
N VAL A 245 6.35 7.04 -4.74
CA VAL A 245 6.16 5.70 -4.15
C VAL A 245 7.05 4.67 -4.83
N SER A 246 7.34 4.79 -6.13
CA SER A 246 8.31 3.92 -6.81
C SER A 246 9.72 4.09 -6.25
N ALA A 247 10.18 5.33 -6.05
CA ALA A 247 11.47 5.59 -5.42
C ALA A 247 11.50 5.09 -3.97
N PHE A 248 10.42 5.31 -3.22
CA PHE A 248 10.25 4.78 -1.86
C PHE A 248 10.38 3.25 -1.83
N VAL A 249 9.72 2.52 -2.74
CA VAL A 249 9.81 1.06 -2.84
C VAL A 249 11.25 0.60 -3.06
N GLU A 250 11.97 1.23 -4.00
CA GLU A 250 13.37 0.88 -4.27
C GLU A 250 14.25 1.13 -3.04
N GLU A 251 14.05 2.23 -2.34
CA GLU A 251 14.78 2.51 -1.11
C GLU A 251 14.44 1.51 0.01
N MET A 252 13.17 1.11 0.17
CA MET A 252 12.78 0.11 1.17
C MET A 252 13.39 -1.26 0.89
N LYS A 253 13.60 -1.61 -0.37
CA LYS A 253 14.35 -2.82 -0.75
C LYS A 253 15.84 -2.67 -0.43
N ALA A 254 16.45 -1.58 -0.89
CA ALA A 254 17.89 -1.34 -0.75
C ALA A 254 18.34 -1.18 0.70
N SER A 255 17.54 -0.56 1.55
CA SER A 255 17.84 -0.37 2.98
C SER A 255 17.67 -1.64 3.82
N GLY A 256 17.12 -2.72 3.25
CA GLY A 256 16.79 -3.95 3.98
C GLY A 256 15.49 -3.85 4.81
N PHE A 257 14.72 -2.76 4.68
CA PHE A 257 13.46 -2.59 5.42
C PHE A 257 12.45 -3.70 5.11
N VAL A 258 12.30 -4.08 3.82
CA VAL A 258 11.40 -5.15 3.40
C VAL A 258 11.82 -6.48 4.01
N ASP A 259 13.10 -6.84 3.95
CA ASP A 259 13.65 -8.08 4.53
C ASP A 259 13.46 -8.12 6.05
N ALA A 260 13.78 -7.03 6.74
CA ALA A 260 13.60 -6.90 8.19
C ALA A 260 12.12 -7.02 8.61
N SER A 261 11.20 -6.46 7.81
CA SER A 261 9.77 -6.58 8.05
C SER A 261 9.27 -8.02 7.85
N LEU A 262 9.67 -8.69 6.77
CA LEU A 262 9.36 -10.10 6.54
C LEU A 262 9.82 -10.99 7.72
N LYS A 263 11.05 -10.80 8.17
CA LYS A 263 11.61 -11.52 9.33
C LYS A 263 10.85 -11.25 10.63
N ARG A 264 10.51 -9.99 10.90
CA ARG A 264 9.74 -9.58 12.08
C ARG A 264 8.38 -10.26 12.15
N HIS A 265 7.72 -10.37 11.00
CA HIS A 265 6.42 -11.02 10.87
C HIS A 265 6.51 -12.53 10.62
N ARG A 266 7.72 -13.11 10.66
CA ARG A 266 7.97 -14.55 10.45
C ARG A 266 7.40 -15.08 9.13
N VAL A 267 7.52 -14.27 8.08
CA VAL A 267 7.08 -14.63 6.73
C VAL A 267 8.20 -15.44 6.05
N GLU A 268 7.94 -16.70 5.81
CA GLU A 268 8.86 -17.59 5.11
C GLU A 268 8.52 -17.70 3.62
N GLY A 269 9.51 -17.98 2.76
CA GLY A 269 9.32 -18.26 1.35
C GLY A 269 8.92 -17.04 0.49
N ALA A 270 8.85 -15.85 1.08
CA ALA A 270 8.76 -14.59 0.34
C ALA A 270 10.17 -14.02 0.13
N LEU A 271 10.43 -13.48 -1.05
CA LEU A 271 11.72 -12.92 -1.43
C LEU A 271 11.59 -11.42 -1.68
N VAL A 272 12.57 -10.63 -1.21
CA VAL A 272 12.67 -9.23 -1.62
C VAL A 272 12.85 -9.19 -3.14
N ALA A 273 12.07 -8.36 -3.82
CA ALA A 273 12.20 -8.22 -5.27
C ALA A 273 13.54 -7.58 -5.64
N PRO A 274 14.16 -7.97 -6.77
CA PRO A 274 15.39 -7.33 -7.23
C PRO A 274 15.14 -5.83 -7.54
N PRO A 275 16.20 -5.01 -7.61
CA PRO A 275 16.11 -3.62 -8.06
C PRO A 275 15.41 -3.53 -9.42
N ALA A 276 14.59 -2.48 -9.63
CA ALA A 276 14.05 -2.18 -10.94
C ALA A 276 15.19 -1.84 -11.91
N ARG A 277 15.06 -2.30 -13.16
CA ARG A 277 16.02 -2.02 -14.24
C ARG A 277 15.72 -0.69 -14.90
#